data_91273b6df2834ebe8fcc1faada556e97
#
_entry.id   91273b6df2834ebe8fcc1faada556e97
#
_cell.length_a   1.000
_cell.length_b   1.000
_cell.length_c   1.000
_cell.angle_alpha   90.00
_cell.angle_beta   90.00
_cell.angle_gamma   90.00
#
_symmetry.space_group_name_H-M   'P 1'
#
loop_
_entity.id
_entity.type
_entity.pdbx_description
1 polymer ?
#
loop_
_entity_poly.entity_id
_entity_poly.type
_entity_poly.pdbx_seq_one_letter_code
_entity_poly.pdbx_strand_id
1 'polypeptide(L)'
;GVATAIATGGPGAIFWMWIAAFFGMATIFSEAVLAQLYRTRDAHGHLTGGPAYYISQGLGSKTLAAFFSVAIIIALGFVGNMVQANSIAGAFYTAFNVPTWVTGIFTFIIAGFIFIGGIRRIASFAEKMVPIMALIYVIGSLTIIFTNLEGVMHALEMIFVGAFDPMAATGGVIGAGIKEAIRYGVARGLFSNEAGMGSTPHAHAVARVKHPAEQGLAAIIGLFIDTFIVVNMTAFVILCTGALDGTTTGIALTQKAFTLGLGTIGNGFVAVCLLFFAFTTIVGWYFFAEQNVKYLVGVRYVSIYRVLVLAFIMAGSFLHVTLVWELADLFNGLMAIPNIIALIGLSKVVGRALEDYEKKFLAGETPE
;
A
#
# COMPACT_ATOMS: atom_id res chain seq x y z
N GLY A 1 8.18 -3.75 -1.76
CA GLY A 1 8.31 -3.18 -0.40
C GLY A 1 9.05 -4.11 0.55
N VAL A 2 8.48 -5.28 0.89
CA VAL A 2 9.02 -6.23 1.89
C VAL A 2 10.43 -6.71 1.55
N ALA A 3 10.64 -7.18 0.32
CA ALA A 3 11.95 -7.65 -0.12
C ALA A 3 13.01 -6.53 -0.08
N THR A 4 12.62 -5.29 -0.41
CA THR A 4 13.50 -4.13 -0.25
C THR A 4 13.82 -3.87 1.22
N ALA A 5 12.82 -3.94 2.13
CA ALA A 5 13.04 -3.77 3.55
C ALA A 5 14.06 -4.78 4.10
N ILE A 6 13.90 -6.06 3.75
CA ILE A 6 14.82 -7.14 4.17
C ILE A 6 16.22 -6.95 3.57
N ALA A 7 16.31 -6.61 2.28
CA ALA A 7 17.59 -6.46 1.60
C ALA A 7 18.41 -5.27 2.11
N THR A 8 17.76 -4.17 2.51
CA THR A 8 18.44 -2.93 2.93
C THR A 8 18.49 -2.73 4.42
N GLY A 9 17.45 -3.15 5.15
CA GLY A 9 17.34 -3.02 6.61
C GLY A 9 17.61 -4.31 7.38
N GLY A 10 17.83 -5.42 6.68
CA GLY A 10 17.96 -6.74 7.29
C GLY A 10 16.60 -7.37 7.66
N PRO A 11 16.60 -8.66 8.08
CA PRO A 11 15.39 -9.36 8.50
C PRO A 11 14.63 -8.68 9.62
N GLY A 12 15.33 -7.98 10.50
CA GLY A 12 14.76 -7.22 11.62
C GLY A 12 13.86 -6.05 11.20
N ALA A 13 13.94 -5.60 9.94
CA ALA A 13 13.01 -4.61 9.40
C ALA A 13 11.55 -5.12 9.47
N ILE A 14 11.32 -6.43 9.42
CA ILE A 14 9.98 -7.03 9.57
C ILE A 14 9.40 -6.80 10.97
N PHE A 15 10.22 -6.93 12.02
CA PHE A 15 9.79 -6.61 13.38
C PHE A 15 9.33 -5.15 13.50
N TRP A 16 10.10 -4.23 12.96
CA TRP A 16 9.74 -2.80 12.99
C TRP A 16 8.53 -2.48 12.11
N MET A 17 8.30 -3.26 11.07
CA MET A 17 7.08 -3.19 10.26
C MET A 17 5.85 -3.61 11.07
N TRP A 18 5.94 -4.66 11.90
CA TRP A 18 4.86 -5.08 12.81
C TRP A 18 4.56 -4.01 13.87
N ILE A 19 5.60 -3.41 14.45
CA ILE A 19 5.44 -2.32 15.42
C ILE A 19 4.75 -1.12 14.77
N ALA A 20 5.19 -0.72 13.57
CA ALA A 20 4.55 0.37 12.84
C ALA A 20 3.08 0.07 12.50
N ALA A 21 2.77 -1.17 12.10
CA ALA A 21 1.41 -1.60 11.80
C ALA A 21 0.52 -1.61 13.05
N PHE A 22 1.03 -2.04 14.20
CA PHE A 22 0.29 -2.03 15.45
C PHE A 22 -0.18 -0.61 15.82
N PHE A 23 0.71 0.37 15.78
CA PHE A 23 0.31 1.77 15.99
C PHE A 23 -0.53 2.31 14.82
N GLY A 24 -0.26 1.84 13.61
CA GLY A 24 -1.02 2.16 12.41
C GLY A 24 -2.50 1.79 12.49
N MET A 25 -2.88 0.77 13.29
CA MET A 25 -4.29 0.39 13.46
C MET A 25 -5.13 1.54 14.04
N ALA A 26 -4.62 2.27 15.04
CA ALA A 26 -5.32 3.43 15.59
C ALA A 26 -5.39 4.58 14.59
N THR A 27 -4.34 4.73 13.80
CA THR A 27 -4.23 5.77 12.76
C THR A 27 -5.24 5.51 11.64
N ILE A 28 -5.26 4.31 11.08
CA ILE A 28 -6.17 3.97 9.96
C ILE A 28 -7.64 3.95 10.41
N PHE A 29 -7.92 3.55 11.66
CA PHE A 29 -9.24 3.68 12.25
C PHE A 29 -9.70 5.14 12.24
N SER A 30 -8.84 6.04 12.71
CA SER A 30 -9.13 7.48 12.78
C SER A 30 -9.34 8.06 11.38
N GLU A 31 -8.52 7.69 10.41
CA GLU A 31 -8.64 8.08 9.01
C GLU A 31 -10.00 7.67 8.42
N ALA A 32 -10.39 6.42 8.63
CA ALA A 32 -11.64 5.88 8.10
C ALA A 32 -12.87 6.52 8.74
N VAL A 33 -12.85 6.75 10.06
CA VAL A 33 -13.92 7.45 10.80
C VAL A 33 -14.06 8.89 10.29
N LEU A 34 -12.96 9.65 10.18
CA LEU A 34 -12.99 11.01 9.67
C LEU A 34 -13.45 11.08 8.21
N ALA A 35 -13.03 10.13 7.39
CA ALA A 35 -13.47 10.04 6.00
C ALA A 35 -14.98 9.87 5.88
N GLN A 36 -15.61 9.08 6.75
CA GLN A 36 -17.05 8.89 6.80
C GLN A 36 -17.79 10.13 7.33
N LEU A 37 -17.26 10.77 8.38
CA LEU A 37 -17.88 11.94 9.01
C LEU A 37 -17.86 13.18 8.10
N TYR A 38 -16.79 13.38 7.34
CA TYR A 38 -16.58 14.56 6.48
C TYR A 38 -16.78 14.27 4.99
N ARG A 39 -17.40 13.13 4.64
CA ARG A 39 -17.74 12.85 3.25
C ARG A 39 -18.79 13.82 2.71
N THR A 40 -18.70 14.10 1.43
CA THR A 40 -19.63 14.97 0.72
C THR A 40 -20.00 14.38 -0.65
N ARG A 41 -20.71 15.16 -1.47
CA ARG A 41 -21.02 14.76 -2.84
C ARG A 41 -20.32 15.70 -3.82
N ASP A 42 -19.79 15.12 -4.90
CA ASP A 42 -19.23 15.89 -6.01
C ASP A 42 -20.34 16.53 -6.87
N ALA A 43 -19.94 17.30 -7.88
CA ALA A 43 -20.86 17.98 -8.79
C ALA A 43 -21.80 17.04 -9.57
N HIS A 44 -21.49 15.74 -9.63
CA HIS A 44 -22.33 14.71 -10.24
C HIS A 44 -23.14 13.90 -9.22
N GLY A 45 -23.13 14.31 -7.94
CA GLY A 45 -23.86 13.63 -6.87
C GLY A 45 -23.18 12.37 -6.34
N HIS A 46 -21.98 12.01 -6.79
CA HIS A 46 -21.23 10.87 -6.28
C HIS A 46 -20.60 11.20 -4.92
N LEU A 47 -20.57 10.20 -4.03
CA LEU A 47 -19.87 10.34 -2.75
C LEU A 47 -18.37 10.55 -3.00
N THR A 48 -17.81 11.49 -2.26
CA THR A 48 -16.39 11.82 -2.24
C THR A 48 -15.97 12.23 -0.83
N GLY A 49 -14.68 12.15 -0.53
CA GLY A 49 -14.13 12.50 0.76
C GLY A 49 -12.63 12.23 0.80
N GLY A 50 -12.09 12.21 2.00
CA GLY A 50 -10.67 12.00 2.25
C GLY A 50 -10.03 13.18 2.99
N PRO A 51 -8.69 13.19 3.15
CA PRO A 51 -8.01 14.18 3.99
C PRO A 51 -8.27 15.63 3.60
N ALA A 52 -8.32 15.96 2.32
CA ALA A 52 -8.60 17.32 1.89
C ALA A 52 -9.92 17.86 2.49
N TYR A 53 -10.92 16.99 2.61
CA TYR A 53 -12.23 17.36 3.15
C TYR A 53 -12.20 17.48 4.66
N TYR A 54 -11.68 16.53 5.42
CA TYR A 54 -11.64 16.67 6.87
C TYR A 54 -10.61 17.69 7.35
N ILE A 55 -9.53 17.97 6.59
CA ILE A 55 -8.61 19.08 6.86
C ILE A 55 -9.32 20.42 6.64
N SER A 56 -10.00 20.60 5.51
CA SER A 56 -10.64 21.88 5.20
C SER A 56 -11.88 22.15 6.06
N GLN A 57 -12.70 21.14 6.33
CA GLN A 57 -13.95 21.28 7.09
C GLN A 57 -13.74 21.13 8.60
N GLY A 58 -12.91 20.14 9.03
CA GLY A 58 -12.68 19.83 10.43
C GLY A 58 -11.67 20.77 11.09
N LEU A 59 -10.52 21.02 10.44
CA LEU A 59 -9.51 21.97 10.93
C LEU A 59 -9.71 23.40 10.42
N GLY A 60 -10.55 23.62 9.42
CA GLY A 60 -10.76 24.93 8.82
C GLY A 60 -9.59 25.41 7.92
N SER A 61 -8.60 24.54 7.60
CA SER A 61 -7.40 24.93 6.87
C SER A 61 -7.47 24.51 5.41
N LYS A 62 -7.90 25.42 4.54
CA LYS A 62 -7.91 25.20 3.09
C LYS A 62 -6.51 25.09 2.49
N THR A 63 -5.53 25.81 3.03
CA THR A 63 -4.14 25.78 2.56
C THR A 63 -3.50 24.41 2.83
N LEU A 64 -3.69 23.86 4.04
CA LEU A 64 -3.18 22.55 4.39
C LEU A 64 -3.85 21.45 3.55
N ALA A 65 -5.17 21.58 3.30
CA ALA A 65 -5.92 20.67 2.43
C ALA A 65 -5.41 20.72 0.98
N ALA A 66 -5.13 21.91 0.45
CA ALA A 66 -4.55 22.05 -0.89
C ALA A 66 -3.13 21.45 -0.97
N PHE A 67 -2.31 21.69 0.04
CA PHE A 67 -0.96 21.08 0.12
C PHE A 67 -1.05 19.55 0.12
N PHE A 68 -1.91 18.96 0.95
CA PHE A 68 -2.15 17.52 0.94
C PHE A 68 -2.58 17.02 -0.45
N SER A 69 -3.53 17.73 -1.07
CA SER A 69 -4.06 17.33 -2.38
C SER A 69 -2.99 17.34 -3.48
N VAL A 70 -2.11 18.35 -3.50
CA VAL A 70 -0.98 18.39 -4.44
C VAL A 70 -0.01 17.25 -4.14
N ALA A 71 0.32 17.04 -2.86
CA ALA A 71 1.25 15.99 -2.46
C ALA A 71 0.77 14.58 -2.87
N ILE A 72 -0.50 14.22 -2.64
CA ILE A 72 -1.03 12.91 -2.99
C ILE A 72 -1.16 12.71 -4.51
N ILE A 73 -1.47 13.76 -5.28
CA ILE A 73 -1.49 13.68 -6.74
C ILE A 73 -0.11 13.32 -7.27
N ILE A 74 0.94 13.93 -6.74
CA ILE A 74 2.31 13.62 -7.14
C ILE A 74 2.74 12.26 -6.58
N ALA A 75 2.54 12.02 -5.28
CA ALA A 75 3.00 10.81 -4.58
C ALA A 75 2.39 9.53 -5.16
N LEU A 76 1.08 9.48 -5.28
CA LEU A 76 0.36 8.27 -5.70
C LEU A 76 -0.07 8.32 -7.16
N GLY A 77 -0.62 9.46 -7.59
CA GLY A 77 -1.13 9.63 -8.94
C GLY A 77 -0.04 9.48 -10.01
N PHE A 78 1.13 10.01 -9.75
CA PHE A 78 2.24 9.95 -10.71
C PHE A 78 3.34 8.98 -10.25
N VAL A 79 4.09 9.31 -9.21
CA VAL A 79 5.28 8.57 -8.81
C VAL A 79 4.95 7.15 -8.35
N GLY A 80 3.93 6.99 -7.50
CA GLY A 80 3.51 5.68 -7.01
C GLY A 80 3.10 4.74 -8.15
N ASN A 81 2.33 5.25 -9.11
CA ASN A 81 1.94 4.48 -10.29
C ASN A 81 3.14 4.10 -11.16
N MET A 82 4.19 4.95 -11.22
CA MET A 82 5.46 4.59 -11.87
C MET A 82 6.16 3.44 -11.16
N VAL A 83 6.18 3.42 -9.80
CA VAL A 83 6.75 2.30 -9.01
C VAL A 83 6.07 0.99 -9.36
N GLN A 84 4.73 0.99 -9.41
CA GLN A 84 3.96 -0.21 -9.71
C GLN A 84 4.21 -0.69 -11.15
N ALA A 85 4.16 0.20 -12.13
CA ALA A 85 4.42 -0.12 -13.53
C ALA A 85 5.85 -0.65 -13.74
N ASN A 86 6.85 -0.05 -13.09
CA ASN A 86 8.24 -0.49 -13.10
C ASN A 86 8.38 -1.91 -12.53
N SER A 87 7.73 -2.17 -11.39
CA SER A 87 7.77 -3.48 -10.74
C SER A 87 7.14 -4.57 -11.61
N ILE A 88 6.01 -4.30 -12.27
CA ILE A 88 5.37 -5.23 -13.22
C ILE A 88 6.33 -5.50 -14.39
N ALA A 89 6.88 -4.45 -15.00
CA ALA A 89 7.78 -4.58 -16.15
C ALA A 89 9.04 -5.39 -15.82
N GLY A 90 9.66 -5.13 -14.65
CA GLY A 90 10.83 -5.87 -14.16
C GLY A 90 10.53 -7.35 -13.89
N ALA A 91 9.37 -7.64 -13.27
CA ALA A 91 8.98 -9.01 -12.99
C ALA A 91 8.72 -9.84 -14.25
N PHE A 92 8.05 -9.26 -15.25
CA PHE A 92 7.80 -9.93 -16.53
C PHE A 92 9.05 -10.09 -17.38
N TYR A 93 9.97 -9.13 -17.33
CA TYR A 93 11.26 -9.26 -17.96
C TYR A 93 12.05 -10.44 -17.36
N THR A 94 12.12 -10.52 -16.03
CA THR A 94 12.85 -11.60 -15.33
C THR A 94 12.20 -12.97 -15.56
N ALA A 95 10.87 -13.06 -15.54
CA ALA A 95 10.17 -14.35 -15.62
C ALA A 95 10.04 -14.89 -17.05
N PHE A 96 9.76 -14.01 -18.01
CA PHE A 96 9.33 -14.40 -19.36
C PHE A 96 10.17 -13.75 -20.48
N ASN A 97 11.18 -12.97 -20.10
CA ASN A 97 12.00 -12.19 -21.06
C ASN A 97 11.16 -11.23 -21.94
N VAL A 98 10.01 -10.77 -21.41
CA VAL A 98 9.14 -9.81 -22.10
C VAL A 98 9.79 -8.43 -21.99
N PRO A 99 10.02 -7.72 -23.10
CA PRO A 99 10.59 -6.38 -23.07
C PRO A 99 9.71 -5.43 -22.23
N THR A 100 10.34 -4.57 -21.42
CA THR A 100 9.65 -3.67 -20.50
C THR A 100 8.64 -2.74 -21.18
N TRP A 101 8.93 -2.31 -22.43
CA TRP A 101 8.01 -1.49 -23.21
C TRP A 101 6.72 -2.23 -23.59
N VAL A 102 6.77 -3.55 -23.83
CA VAL A 102 5.58 -4.37 -24.13
C VAL A 102 4.68 -4.41 -22.90
N THR A 103 5.26 -4.69 -21.74
CA THR A 103 4.53 -4.70 -20.46
C THR A 103 3.98 -3.31 -20.13
N GLY A 104 4.74 -2.24 -20.44
CA GLY A 104 4.31 -0.86 -20.27
C GLY A 104 3.08 -0.53 -21.12
N ILE A 105 3.09 -0.89 -22.41
CA ILE A 105 1.93 -0.70 -23.32
C ILE A 105 0.72 -1.49 -22.82
N PHE A 106 0.91 -2.74 -22.42
CA PHE A 106 -0.16 -3.58 -21.89
C PHE A 106 -0.81 -2.95 -20.65
N THR A 107 0.00 -2.52 -19.67
CA THR A 107 -0.47 -1.85 -18.45
C THR A 107 -1.18 -0.54 -18.78
N PHE A 108 -0.63 0.26 -19.70
CA PHE A 108 -1.23 1.51 -20.18
C PHE A 108 -2.64 1.28 -20.77
N ILE A 109 -2.79 0.30 -21.66
CA ILE A 109 -4.07 0.02 -22.34
C ILE A 109 -5.12 -0.42 -21.33
N ILE A 110 -4.79 -1.38 -20.45
CA ILE A 110 -5.76 -1.91 -19.47
C ILE A 110 -6.13 -0.83 -18.44
N ALA A 111 -5.14 -0.07 -17.94
CA ALA A 111 -5.39 1.04 -17.03
C ALA A 111 -6.31 2.10 -17.67
N GLY A 112 -6.02 2.49 -18.92
CA GLY A 112 -6.86 3.43 -19.66
C GLY A 112 -8.30 2.96 -19.81
N PHE A 113 -8.49 1.67 -20.13
CA PHE A 113 -9.83 1.08 -20.23
C PHE A 113 -10.59 1.11 -18.89
N ILE A 114 -9.91 0.85 -17.78
CA ILE A 114 -10.53 0.89 -16.44
C ILE A 114 -10.83 2.33 -16.02
N PHE A 115 -9.89 3.25 -16.20
CA PHE A 115 -10.04 4.66 -15.79
C PHE A 115 -11.20 5.36 -16.52
N ILE A 116 -11.43 5.04 -17.80
CA ILE A 116 -12.56 5.60 -18.57
C ILE A 116 -13.91 5.15 -17.96
N GLY A 117 -13.97 3.96 -17.38
CA GLY A 117 -15.18 3.44 -16.75
C GLY A 117 -15.52 4.05 -15.39
N GLY A 118 -14.62 4.87 -14.83
CA GLY A 118 -14.81 5.57 -13.56
C GLY A 118 -14.94 4.65 -12.34
N ILE A 119 -15.37 5.22 -11.21
CA ILE A 119 -15.37 4.56 -9.90
C ILE A 119 -16.08 3.19 -9.87
N ARG A 120 -17.17 3.03 -10.62
CA ARG A 120 -17.91 1.75 -10.64
C ARG A 120 -17.09 0.61 -11.22
N ARG A 121 -16.33 0.88 -12.28
CA ARG A 121 -15.45 -0.12 -12.92
C ARG A 121 -14.24 -0.39 -12.07
N ILE A 122 -13.67 0.65 -11.45
CA ILE A 122 -12.57 0.56 -10.49
C ILE A 122 -12.95 -0.34 -9.31
N ALA A 123 -14.07 -0.05 -8.65
CA ALA A 123 -14.55 -0.82 -7.51
C ALA A 123 -14.87 -2.28 -7.89
N SER A 124 -15.59 -2.50 -8.99
CA SER A 124 -15.93 -3.87 -9.45
C SER A 124 -14.71 -4.69 -9.83
N PHE A 125 -13.67 -4.07 -10.39
CA PHE A 125 -12.41 -4.75 -10.69
C PHE A 125 -11.69 -5.15 -9.41
N ALA A 126 -11.50 -4.21 -8.47
CA ALA A 126 -10.80 -4.47 -7.21
C ALA A 126 -11.52 -5.51 -6.35
N GLU A 127 -12.84 -5.41 -6.21
CA GLU A 127 -13.67 -6.34 -5.41
C GLU A 127 -13.51 -7.79 -5.86
N LYS A 128 -13.40 -8.04 -7.15
CA LYS A 128 -13.25 -9.39 -7.70
C LYS A 128 -11.81 -9.89 -7.69
N MET A 129 -10.86 -9.02 -8.03
CA MET A 129 -9.47 -9.42 -8.22
C MET A 129 -8.71 -9.58 -6.90
N VAL A 130 -8.94 -8.69 -5.93
CA VAL A 130 -8.17 -8.69 -4.67
C VAL A 130 -8.29 -10.00 -3.89
N PRO A 131 -9.47 -10.56 -3.62
CA PRO A 131 -9.57 -11.82 -2.88
C PRO A 131 -8.91 -12.99 -3.60
N ILE A 132 -9.08 -13.07 -4.92
CA ILE A 132 -8.54 -14.17 -5.74
C ILE A 132 -7.00 -14.13 -5.73
N MET A 133 -6.42 -12.95 -6.00
CA MET A 133 -4.97 -12.80 -6.02
C MET A 133 -4.34 -13.06 -4.66
N ALA A 134 -4.96 -12.55 -3.57
CA ALA A 134 -4.48 -12.77 -2.22
C ALA A 134 -4.50 -14.26 -1.85
N LEU A 135 -5.59 -14.96 -2.18
CA LEU A 135 -5.73 -16.40 -1.92
C LEU A 135 -4.66 -17.21 -2.65
N ILE A 136 -4.46 -16.96 -3.95
CA ILE A 136 -3.45 -17.66 -4.77
C ILE A 136 -2.05 -17.41 -4.20
N TYR A 137 -1.73 -16.17 -3.85
CA TYR A 137 -0.44 -15.80 -3.31
C TYR A 137 -0.17 -16.46 -1.94
N VAL A 138 -1.16 -16.43 -1.04
CA VAL A 138 -1.06 -17.07 0.28
C VAL A 138 -0.88 -18.58 0.15
N ILE A 139 -1.64 -19.25 -0.72
CA ILE A 139 -1.50 -20.69 -0.95
C ILE A 139 -0.10 -21.05 -1.47
N GLY A 140 0.41 -20.30 -2.47
CA GLY A 140 1.76 -20.51 -3.01
C GLY A 140 2.84 -20.29 -1.95
N SER A 141 2.70 -19.25 -1.14
CA SER A 141 3.62 -18.94 -0.04
C SER A 141 3.60 -20.01 1.05
N LEU A 142 2.41 -20.42 1.49
CA LEU A 142 2.24 -21.49 2.49
C LEU A 142 2.84 -22.81 2.00
N THR A 143 2.70 -23.14 0.72
CA THR A 143 3.34 -24.34 0.14
C THR A 143 4.85 -24.31 0.37
N ILE A 144 5.52 -23.18 0.11
CA ILE A 144 6.96 -23.03 0.34
C ILE A 144 7.29 -23.12 1.84
N ILE A 145 6.52 -22.44 2.69
CA ILE A 145 6.75 -22.41 4.14
C ILE A 145 6.61 -23.81 4.73
N PHE A 146 5.57 -24.55 4.37
CA PHE A 146 5.35 -25.91 4.88
C PHE A 146 6.39 -26.93 4.38
N THR A 147 6.99 -26.72 3.21
CA THR A 147 8.11 -27.54 2.72
C THR A 147 9.44 -27.17 3.35
N ASN A 148 9.53 -26.04 4.09
CA ASN A 148 10.74 -25.52 4.72
C ASN A 148 10.50 -25.21 6.22
N LEU A 149 9.80 -26.05 6.95
CA LEU A 149 9.44 -25.81 8.36
C LEU A 149 10.63 -25.57 9.29
N GLU A 150 11.76 -26.23 9.05
CA GLU A 150 13.00 -25.98 9.80
C GLU A 150 13.50 -24.55 9.63
N GLY A 151 13.32 -23.98 8.44
CA GLY A 151 13.67 -22.59 8.14
C GLY A 151 12.76 -21.57 8.83
N VAL A 152 11.55 -21.95 9.25
CA VAL A 152 10.60 -21.01 9.91
C VAL A 152 11.15 -20.52 11.26
N MET A 153 11.66 -21.44 12.09
CA MET A 153 12.24 -21.05 13.39
C MET A 153 13.48 -20.18 13.19
N HIS A 154 14.32 -20.51 12.22
CA HIS A 154 15.47 -19.67 11.87
C HIS A 154 15.05 -18.30 11.34
N ALA A 155 13.99 -18.22 10.52
CA ALA A 155 13.45 -16.96 10.02
C ALA A 155 12.93 -16.07 11.17
N LEU A 156 12.23 -16.65 12.15
CA LEU A 156 11.79 -15.94 13.35
C LEU A 156 12.99 -15.42 14.17
N GLU A 157 14.01 -16.26 14.38
CA GLU A 157 15.25 -15.85 15.06
C GLU A 157 15.89 -14.67 14.33
N MET A 158 16.05 -14.74 13.01
CA MET A 158 16.61 -13.66 12.20
C MET A 158 15.78 -12.36 12.33
N ILE A 159 14.46 -12.43 12.41
CA ILE A 159 13.60 -11.26 12.57
C ILE A 159 13.80 -10.62 13.95
N PHE A 160 13.76 -11.41 15.02
CA PHE A 160 13.87 -10.86 16.39
C PHE A 160 15.28 -10.41 16.72
N VAL A 161 16.30 -11.20 16.41
CA VAL A 161 17.71 -10.81 16.60
C VAL A 161 18.03 -9.62 15.71
N GLY A 162 17.66 -9.69 14.43
CA GLY A 162 17.91 -8.64 13.45
C GLY A 162 17.23 -7.31 13.74
N ALA A 163 16.18 -7.30 14.56
CA ALA A 163 15.54 -6.05 14.99
C ALA A 163 16.47 -5.16 15.80
N PHE A 164 17.41 -5.77 16.55
CA PHE A 164 18.32 -5.10 17.47
C PHE A 164 19.81 -5.31 17.12
N ASP A 165 20.13 -6.35 16.35
CA ASP A 165 21.46 -6.63 15.81
C ASP A 165 21.34 -7.22 14.39
N PRO A 166 21.12 -6.40 13.36
CA PRO A 166 20.96 -6.90 11.98
C PRO A 166 22.21 -7.61 11.43
N MET A 167 23.40 -7.20 11.86
CA MET A 167 24.65 -7.82 11.41
C MET A 167 24.81 -9.23 11.96
N ALA A 168 24.47 -9.44 13.25
CA ALA A 168 24.51 -10.78 13.85
C ALA A 168 23.50 -11.71 13.20
N ALA A 169 22.28 -11.23 12.93
CA ALA A 169 21.20 -12.01 12.30
C ALA A 169 21.53 -12.49 10.89
N THR A 170 22.35 -11.76 10.15
CA THR A 170 22.70 -12.07 8.75
C THR A 170 24.10 -12.59 8.58
N GLY A 171 24.86 -12.77 9.66
CA GLY A 171 26.27 -13.14 9.59
C GLY A 171 27.13 -12.12 8.80
N GLY A 172 26.70 -10.85 8.78
CA GLY A 172 27.38 -9.79 8.05
C GLY A 172 27.09 -9.71 6.55
N VAL A 173 26.20 -10.55 6.02
CA VAL A 173 25.77 -10.50 4.60
C VAL A 173 25.14 -9.16 4.26
N ILE A 174 24.41 -8.55 5.21
CA ILE A 174 23.85 -7.20 5.08
C ILE A 174 24.57 -6.29 6.06
N GLY A 175 25.20 -5.24 5.56
CA GLY A 175 25.88 -4.22 6.36
C GLY A 175 24.93 -3.18 6.94
N ALA A 176 23.72 -3.61 7.38
CA ALA A 176 22.71 -2.72 7.95
C ALA A 176 22.85 -2.62 9.48
N GLY A 177 22.62 -1.43 10.02
CA GLY A 177 22.50 -1.20 11.45
C GLY A 177 21.04 -1.14 11.92
N ILE A 178 20.84 -0.99 13.23
CA ILE A 178 19.49 -0.85 13.84
C ILE A 178 18.72 0.31 13.21
N LYS A 179 19.39 1.42 12.93
CA LYS A 179 18.79 2.60 12.30
C LYS A 179 18.16 2.26 10.95
N GLU A 180 18.87 1.50 10.12
CA GLU A 180 18.41 1.04 8.81
C GLU A 180 17.23 0.06 8.96
N ALA A 181 17.30 -0.87 9.92
CA ALA A 181 16.21 -1.80 10.20
C ALA A 181 14.91 -1.04 10.58
N ILE A 182 14.99 -0.07 11.48
CA ILE A 182 13.85 0.78 11.87
C ILE A 182 13.36 1.58 10.68
N ARG A 183 14.25 2.29 9.99
CA ARG A 183 13.91 3.18 8.88
C ARG A 183 13.18 2.43 7.77
N TYR A 184 13.76 1.35 7.29
CA TYR A 184 13.18 0.59 6.18
C TYR A 184 11.98 -0.25 6.61
N GLY A 185 11.96 -0.74 7.85
CA GLY A 185 10.79 -1.43 8.38
C GLY A 185 9.58 -0.51 8.45
N VAL A 186 9.72 0.67 9.05
CA VAL A 186 8.64 1.65 9.16
C VAL A 186 8.25 2.18 7.77
N ALA A 187 9.20 2.64 6.95
CA ALA A 187 8.89 3.24 5.65
C ALA A 187 8.20 2.26 4.70
N ARG A 188 8.66 1.01 4.63
CA ARG A 188 8.04 -0.01 3.76
C ARG A 188 6.76 -0.58 4.36
N GLY A 189 6.62 -0.60 5.69
CA GLY A 189 5.36 -0.91 6.37
C GLY A 189 4.27 0.10 6.01
N LEU A 190 4.54 1.38 6.19
CA LEU A 190 3.62 2.46 5.82
C LEU A 190 3.28 2.45 4.32
N PHE A 191 4.26 2.17 3.47
CA PHE A 191 4.01 2.04 2.03
C PHE A 191 3.07 0.86 1.68
N SER A 192 3.07 -0.22 2.48
CA SER A 192 2.20 -1.38 2.26
C SER A 192 0.79 -1.16 2.78
N ASN A 193 0.65 -0.77 4.05
CA ASN A 193 -0.65 -0.67 4.72
C ASN A 193 -1.27 0.73 4.66
N GLU A 194 -0.51 1.73 4.21
CA GLU A 194 -0.92 3.12 3.99
C GLU A 194 -1.47 3.86 5.23
N ALA A 195 -1.33 3.29 6.43
CA ALA A 195 -1.85 3.89 7.66
C ALA A 195 -1.15 5.21 8.00
N GLY A 196 -1.90 6.29 8.11
CA GLY A 196 -1.39 7.63 8.39
C GLY A 196 -0.92 8.41 7.16
N MET A 197 -0.93 7.81 5.98
CA MET A 197 -0.57 8.48 4.73
C MET A 197 -1.70 9.36 4.18
N GLY A 198 -2.95 9.09 4.56
CA GLY A 198 -4.12 9.80 4.06
C GLY A 198 -4.61 9.34 2.70
N SER A 199 -4.14 8.22 2.20
CA SER A 199 -4.54 7.66 0.90
C SER A 199 -5.86 6.91 0.98
N THR A 200 -5.95 5.91 1.86
CA THR A 200 -7.11 5.03 2.03
C THR A 200 -8.41 5.73 2.45
N PRO A 201 -8.41 6.89 3.15
CA PRO A 201 -9.62 7.64 3.45
C PRO A 201 -10.52 7.94 2.25
N HIS A 202 -9.97 8.04 1.05
CA HIS A 202 -10.75 8.24 -0.18
C HIS A 202 -11.66 7.04 -0.50
N ALA A 203 -11.18 5.82 -0.27
CA ALA A 203 -11.99 4.62 -0.41
C ALA A 203 -12.97 4.47 0.76
N HIS A 204 -12.54 4.77 1.98
CA HIS A 204 -13.39 4.71 3.17
C HIS A 204 -14.56 5.69 3.11
N ALA A 205 -14.38 6.87 2.52
CA ALA A 205 -15.44 7.87 2.37
C ALA A 205 -16.62 7.38 1.52
N VAL A 206 -16.36 6.58 0.49
CA VAL A 206 -17.39 6.09 -0.44
C VAL A 206 -18.03 4.78 0.02
N ALA A 207 -17.50 4.15 1.05
CA ALA A 207 -18.04 2.92 1.62
C ALA A 207 -19.43 3.16 2.26
N ARG A 208 -20.29 2.15 2.19
CA ARG A 208 -21.64 2.18 2.77
C ARG A 208 -21.63 1.40 4.07
N VAL A 209 -21.65 2.12 5.17
CA VAL A 209 -21.74 1.58 6.52
C VAL A 209 -22.84 2.32 7.30
N LYS A 210 -23.37 1.70 8.33
CA LYS A 210 -24.38 2.27 9.19
C LYS A 210 -23.80 3.29 10.17
N HIS A 211 -22.58 3.02 10.66
CA HIS A 211 -21.87 3.91 11.58
C HIS A 211 -20.41 4.13 11.14
N PRO A 212 -19.83 5.35 11.27
CA PRO A 212 -18.43 5.63 10.89
C PRO A 212 -17.41 4.70 11.54
N ALA A 213 -17.61 4.30 12.81
CA ALA A 213 -16.71 3.40 13.52
C ALA A 213 -16.65 1.98 12.89
N GLU A 214 -17.73 1.50 12.26
CA GLU A 214 -17.71 0.22 11.53
C GLU A 214 -16.70 0.25 10.39
N GLN A 215 -16.60 1.37 9.68
CA GLN A 215 -15.60 1.54 8.64
C GLN A 215 -14.19 1.61 9.22
N GLY A 216 -14.02 2.22 10.41
CA GLY A 216 -12.76 2.21 11.14
C GLY A 216 -12.32 0.79 11.53
N LEU A 217 -13.25 -0.03 12.03
CA LEU A 217 -12.98 -1.43 12.36
C LEU A 217 -12.64 -2.26 11.11
N ALA A 218 -13.36 -2.06 10.01
CA ALA A 218 -13.05 -2.71 8.73
C ALA A 218 -11.65 -2.33 8.23
N ALA A 219 -11.23 -1.07 8.41
CA ALA A 219 -9.90 -0.60 8.05
C ALA A 219 -8.79 -1.29 8.88
N ILE A 220 -9.01 -1.50 10.20
CA ILE A 220 -8.08 -2.28 11.05
C ILE A 220 -7.93 -3.70 10.53
N ILE A 221 -9.04 -4.38 10.18
CA ILE A 221 -9.01 -5.74 9.64
C ILE A 221 -8.21 -5.78 8.33
N GLY A 222 -8.42 -4.81 7.44
CA GLY A 222 -7.66 -4.69 6.20
C GLY A 222 -6.16 -4.55 6.42
N LEU A 223 -5.75 -3.66 7.34
CA LEU A 223 -4.36 -3.47 7.73
C LEU A 223 -3.76 -4.74 8.34
N PHE A 224 -4.52 -5.42 9.20
CA PHE A 224 -4.08 -6.68 9.80
C PHE A 224 -3.81 -7.74 8.74
N ILE A 225 -4.72 -7.92 7.79
CA ILE A 225 -4.57 -8.88 6.69
C ILE A 225 -3.36 -8.53 5.82
N ASP A 226 -3.19 -7.25 5.46
CA ASP A 226 -2.04 -6.80 4.67
C ASP A 226 -0.73 -7.14 5.39
N THR A 227 -0.54 -6.62 6.60
CA THR A 227 0.77 -6.65 7.24
C THR A 227 1.06 -7.98 7.94
N PHE A 228 0.10 -8.53 8.69
CA PHE A 228 0.33 -9.75 9.49
C PHE A 228 0.06 -11.05 8.72
N ILE A 229 -0.57 -11.00 7.53
CA ILE A 229 -0.73 -12.17 6.66
C ILE A 229 0.11 -12.00 5.40
N VAL A 230 -0.26 -11.10 4.47
CA VAL A 230 0.32 -11.05 3.13
C VAL A 230 1.81 -10.66 3.15
N VAL A 231 2.17 -9.61 3.88
CA VAL A 231 3.57 -9.17 4.05
C VAL A 231 4.41 -10.26 4.69
N ASN A 232 3.90 -10.92 5.73
CA ASN A 232 4.60 -12.01 6.39
C ASN A 232 4.81 -13.23 5.48
N MET A 233 3.85 -13.58 4.60
CA MET A 233 4.07 -14.64 3.62
C MET A 233 5.32 -14.35 2.79
N THR A 234 5.45 -13.13 2.27
CA THR A 234 6.65 -12.74 1.50
C THR A 234 7.93 -12.82 2.34
N ALA A 235 7.89 -12.30 3.57
CA ALA A 235 9.05 -12.29 4.46
C ALA A 235 9.53 -13.70 4.80
N PHE A 236 8.62 -14.57 5.21
CA PHE A 236 8.96 -15.96 5.52
C PHE A 236 9.46 -16.72 4.31
N VAL A 237 8.86 -16.55 3.13
CA VAL A 237 9.36 -17.20 1.91
C VAL A 237 10.81 -16.78 1.63
N ILE A 238 11.13 -15.48 1.72
CA ILE A 238 12.49 -14.98 1.50
C ILE A 238 13.49 -15.58 2.52
N LEU A 239 13.12 -15.58 3.80
CA LEU A 239 14.01 -16.01 4.88
C LEU A 239 14.15 -17.53 4.97
N CYS A 240 13.04 -18.29 4.83
CA CYS A 240 13.06 -19.76 4.90
C CYS A 240 13.81 -20.40 3.73
N THR A 241 13.80 -19.78 2.56
CA THR A 241 14.49 -20.31 1.37
C THR A 241 15.96 -19.94 1.31
N GLY A 242 16.45 -19.06 2.21
CA GLY A 242 17.83 -18.57 2.18
C GLY A 242 18.15 -17.72 0.95
N ALA A 243 17.15 -17.06 0.36
CA ALA A 243 17.31 -16.27 -0.86
C ALA A 243 18.18 -15.01 -0.67
N LEU A 244 18.36 -14.57 0.59
CA LEU A 244 19.07 -13.34 0.94
C LEU A 244 20.56 -13.46 0.66
N ASP A 245 21.07 -12.68 -0.30
CA ASP A 245 22.46 -12.72 -0.76
C ASP A 245 23.22 -11.40 -0.57
N GLY A 246 22.57 -10.38 0.02
CA GLY A 246 23.16 -9.05 0.24
C GLY A 246 23.24 -8.17 -1.01
N THR A 247 22.87 -8.67 -2.18
CA THR A 247 22.96 -7.92 -3.46
C THR A 247 21.63 -7.77 -4.17
N THR A 248 20.81 -8.83 -4.13
CA THR A 248 19.49 -8.84 -4.77
C THR A 248 18.46 -8.13 -3.92
N THR A 249 17.64 -7.26 -4.51
CA THR A 249 16.61 -6.48 -3.81
C THR A 249 15.29 -6.42 -4.60
N GLY A 250 14.26 -5.87 -3.97
CA GLY A 250 12.97 -5.63 -4.61
C GLY A 250 12.31 -6.89 -5.13
N ILE A 251 11.66 -6.79 -6.29
CA ILE A 251 10.91 -7.91 -6.86
C ILE A 251 11.82 -9.08 -7.25
N ALA A 252 13.05 -8.81 -7.67
CA ALA A 252 14.02 -9.85 -8.05
C ALA A 252 14.34 -10.78 -6.86
N LEU A 253 14.44 -10.24 -5.64
CA LEU A 253 14.65 -11.05 -4.44
C LEU A 253 13.43 -11.95 -4.15
N THR A 254 12.22 -11.42 -4.30
CA THR A 254 10.99 -12.21 -4.15
C THR A 254 10.94 -13.33 -5.19
N GLN A 255 11.20 -13.02 -6.45
CA GLN A 255 11.23 -14.02 -7.53
C GLN A 255 12.28 -15.11 -7.28
N LYS A 256 13.46 -14.73 -6.82
CA LYS A 256 14.53 -15.66 -6.43
C LYS A 256 14.05 -16.61 -5.31
N ALA A 257 13.44 -16.06 -4.26
CA ALA A 257 12.94 -16.85 -3.14
C ALA A 257 11.85 -17.85 -3.57
N PHE A 258 10.89 -17.43 -4.38
CA PHE A 258 9.86 -18.32 -4.90
C PHE A 258 10.42 -19.36 -5.88
N THR A 259 11.45 -19.02 -6.64
CA THR A 259 12.14 -19.98 -7.52
C THR A 259 12.88 -21.05 -6.71
N LEU A 260 13.50 -20.69 -5.59
CA LEU A 260 14.10 -21.66 -4.67
C LEU A 260 13.06 -22.58 -4.05
N GLY A 261 11.85 -22.07 -3.75
CA GLY A 261 10.78 -22.84 -3.12
C GLY A 261 9.91 -23.65 -4.08
N LEU A 262 9.56 -23.09 -5.25
CA LEU A 262 8.63 -23.69 -6.23
C LEU A 262 9.33 -24.20 -7.51
N GLY A 263 10.66 -24.10 -7.58
CA GLY A 263 11.40 -24.45 -8.79
C GLY A 263 11.15 -23.46 -9.93
N THR A 264 11.23 -23.94 -11.16
CA THR A 264 11.18 -23.11 -12.39
C THR A 264 9.92 -22.26 -12.56
N ILE A 265 8.80 -22.66 -11.93
CA ILE A 265 7.54 -21.92 -12.01
C ILE A 265 7.51 -20.70 -11.08
N GLY A 266 8.40 -20.62 -10.09
CA GLY A 266 8.39 -19.58 -9.06
C GLY A 266 8.47 -18.16 -9.63
N ASN A 267 9.36 -17.92 -10.59
CA ASN A 267 9.48 -16.62 -11.26
C ASN A 267 8.18 -16.19 -11.94
N GLY A 268 7.56 -17.09 -12.71
CA GLY A 268 6.29 -16.83 -13.39
C GLY A 268 5.14 -16.61 -12.42
N PHE A 269 5.08 -17.42 -11.35
CA PHE A 269 4.08 -17.28 -10.30
C PHE A 269 4.12 -15.88 -9.67
N VAL A 270 5.30 -15.41 -9.26
CA VAL A 270 5.45 -14.08 -8.68
C VAL A 270 5.12 -12.98 -9.68
N ALA A 271 5.54 -13.11 -10.94
CA ALA A 271 5.24 -12.11 -11.96
C ALA A 271 3.73 -11.95 -12.19
N VAL A 272 2.99 -13.06 -12.26
CA VAL A 272 1.52 -13.04 -12.42
C VAL A 272 0.82 -12.49 -11.18
N CYS A 273 1.22 -12.94 -9.98
CA CYS A 273 0.65 -12.39 -8.74
C CYS A 273 0.93 -10.89 -8.63
N LEU A 274 2.16 -10.45 -8.91
CA LEU A 274 2.52 -9.03 -8.86
C LEU A 274 1.75 -8.20 -9.87
N LEU A 275 1.49 -8.74 -11.07
CA LEU A 275 0.65 -8.03 -12.05
C LEU A 275 -0.69 -7.64 -11.43
N PHE A 276 -1.35 -8.57 -10.75
CA PHE A 276 -2.64 -8.28 -10.11
C PHE A 276 -2.49 -7.35 -8.91
N PHE A 277 -1.54 -7.59 -8.00
CA PHE A 277 -1.29 -6.73 -6.84
C PHE A 277 -0.93 -5.30 -7.23
N ALA A 278 0.06 -5.14 -8.10
CA ALA A 278 0.51 -3.82 -8.52
C ALA A 278 -0.52 -3.11 -9.40
N PHE A 279 -1.25 -3.85 -10.24
CA PHE A 279 -2.26 -3.25 -11.10
C PHE A 279 -3.50 -2.80 -10.31
N THR A 280 -3.95 -3.55 -9.30
CA THR A 280 -5.03 -3.08 -8.41
C THR A 280 -4.61 -1.84 -7.63
N THR A 281 -3.33 -1.76 -7.23
CA THR A 281 -2.76 -0.57 -6.59
C THR A 281 -2.75 0.63 -7.55
N ILE A 282 -2.33 0.46 -8.81
CA ILE A 282 -2.41 1.52 -9.84
C ILE A 282 -3.84 2.08 -9.93
N VAL A 283 -4.83 1.19 -9.98
CA VAL A 283 -6.24 1.57 -10.11
C VAL A 283 -6.74 2.31 -8.85
N GLY A 284 -6.38 1.84 -7.66
CA GLY A 284 -6.74 2.47 -6.39
C GLY A 284 -6.08 3.85 -6.23
N TRP A 285 -4.79 3.94 -6.47
CA TRP A 285 -4.04 5.20 -6.33
C TRP A 285 -4.42 6.24 -7.38
N TYR A 286 -4.74 5.80 -8.60
CA TYR A 286 -5.36 6.67 -9.58
C TYR A 286 -6.65 7.31 -9.03
N PHE A 287 -7.52 6.49 -8.44
CA PHE A 287 -8.78 6.97 -7.86
C PHE A 287 -8.54 7.95 -6.70
N PHE A 288 -7.62 7.67 -5.77
CA PHE A 288 -7.33 8.55 -4.65
C PHE A 288 -6.85 9.93 -5.12
N ALA A 289 -5.92 9.95 -6.06
CA ALA A 289 -5.44 11.20 -6.62
C ALA A 289 -6.50 11.92 -7.47
N GLU A 290 -7.35 11.19 -8.21
CA GLU A 290 -8.48 11.77 -8.94
C GLU A 290 -9.42 12.57 -8.03
N GLN A 291 -9.72 12.07 -6.80
CA GLN A 291 -10.56 12.79 -5.84
C GLN A 291 -9.91 14.14 -5.44
N ASN A 292 -8.58 14.19 -5.35
CA ASN A 292 -7.85 15.41 -5.02
C ASN A 292 -7.75 16.38 -6.20
N VAL A 293 -7.67 15.88 -7.43
CA VAL A 293 -7.83 16.72 -8.64
C VAL A 293 -9.22 17.36 -8.67
N LYS A 294 -10.27 16.58 -8.37
CA LYS A 294 -11.65 17.11 -8.28
C LYS A 294 -11.77 18.17 -7.20
N TYR A 295 -11.13 17.97 -6.05
CA TYR A 295 -11.13 18.93 -4.94
C TYR A 295 -10.45 20.25 -5.31
N LEU A 296 -9.27 20.21 -5.95
CA LEU A 296 -8.48 21.40 -6.25
C LEU A 296 -9.01 22.21 -7.44
N VAL A 297 -9.29 21.52 -8.54
CA VAL A 297 -9.52 22.16 -9.85
C VAL A 297 -10.85 21.76 -10.51
N GLY A 298 -11.57 20.84 -9.90
CA GLY A 298 -12.89 20.40 -10.37
C GLY A 298 -12.86 19.24 -11.38
N VAL A 299 -14.03 18.68 -11.63
CA VAL A 299 -14.24 17.48 -12.46
C VAL A 299 -13.76 17.66 -13.91
N ARG A 300 -13.80 18.88 -14.43
CA ARG A 300 -13.40 19.21 -15.80
C ARG A 300 -11.97 18.76 -16.14
N TYR A 301 -11.06 18.82 -15.17
CA TYR A 301 -9.63 18.53 -15.39
C TYR A 301 -9.26 17.05 -15.19
N VAL A 302 -10.21 16.19 -14.79
CA VAL A 302 -9.98 14.75 -14.60
C VAL A 302 -9.50 14.07 -15.88
N SER A 303 -10.00 14.48 -17.05
CA SER A 303 -9.56 13.89 -18.31
C SER A 303 -8.09 14.19 -18.61
N ILE A 304 -7.61 15.40 -18.31
CA ILE A 304 -6.19 15.77 -18.46
C ILE A 304 -5.34 14.96 -17.48
N TYR A 305 -5.76 14.91 -16.22
CA TYR A 305 -5.09 14.09 -15.18
C TYR A 305 -4.96 12.63 -15.62
N ARG A 306 -6.02 12.03 -16.17
CA ARG A 306 -6.02 10.64 -16.66
C ARG A 306 -4.95 10.40 -17.73
N VAL A 307 -4.85 11.28 -18.71
CA VAL A 307 -3.83 11.19 -19.77
C VAL A 307 -2.43 11.30 -19.19
N LEU A 308 -2.21 12.22 -18.24
CA LEU A 308 -0.92 12.38 -17.58
C LEU A 308 -0.53 11.12 -16.78
N VAL A 309 -1.45 10.55 -15.99
CA VAL A 309 -1.16 9.32 -15.24
C VAL A 309 -0.79 8.17 -16.18
N LEU A 310 -1.50 8.00 -17.28
CA LEU A 310 -1.18 6.97 -18.26
C LEU A 310 0.22 7.17 -18.87
N ALA A 311 0.61 8.43 -19.13
CA ALA A 311 1.95 8.74 -19.59
C ALA A 311 3.02 8.40 -18.53
N PHE A 312 2.75 8.68 -17.25
CA PHE A 312 3.64 8.30 -16.13
C PHE A 312 3.73 6.79 -15.93
N ILE A 313 2.64 6.03 -16.07
CA ILE A 313 2.64 4.57 -16.05
C ILE A 313 3.57 4.03 -17.15
N MET A 314 3.45 4.57 -18.35
CA MET A 314 4.30 4.18 -19.47
C MET A 314 5.77 4.52 -19.20
N ALA A 315 6.05 5.77 -18.75
CA ALA A 315 7.40 6.21 -18.41
C ALA A 315 8.04 5.36 -17.30
N GLY A 316 7.25 4.99 -16.27
CA GLY A 316 7.70 4.16 -15.16
C GLY A 316 8.26 2.80 -15.59
N SER A 317 7.72 2.23 -16.67
CA SER A 317 8.21 0.95 -17.20
C SER A 317 9.64 0.98 -17.71
N PHE A 318 10.20 2.18 -18.00
CA PHE A 318 11.56 2.33 -18.53
C PHE A 318 12.56 2.92 -17.53
N LEU A 319 12.09 3.51 -16.42
CA LEU A 319 12.95 4.23 -15.49
C LEU A 319 13.76 3.30 -14.58
N HIS A 320 14.89 3.82 -14.08
CA HIS A 320 15.68 3.11 -13.08
C HIS A 320 14.93 3.01 -11.74
N VAL A 321 14.90 1.81 -11.17
CA VAL A 321 14.18 1.45 -9.93
C VAL A 321 14.54 2.39 -8.78
N THR A 322 15.83 2.69 -8.58
CA THR A 322 16.31 3.50 -7.44
C THR A 322 15.68 4.89 -7.42
N LEU A 323 15.73 5.61 -8.56
CA LEU A 323 15.16 6.96 -8.67
C LEU A 323 13.66 6.97 -8.36
N VAL A 324 12.92 5.99 -8.88
CA VAL A 324 11.46 5.91 -8.70
C VAL A 324 11.10 5.70 -7.22
N TRP A 325 11.86 4.86 -6.51
CA TRP A 325 11.67 4.64 -5.08
C TRP A 325 12.04 5.84 -4.21
N GLU A 326 13.12 6.54 -4.52
CA GLU A 326 13.51 7.76 -3.78
C GLU A 326 12.47 8.86 -3.90
N LEU A 327 11.93 9.06 -5.10
CA LEU A 327 10.84 10.00 -5.33
C LEU A 327 9.56 9.58 -4.57
N ALA A 328 9.24 8.29 -4.57
CA ALA A 328 8.09 7.78 -3.83
C ALA A 328 8.23 8.04 -2.32
N ASP A 329 9.39 7.77 -1.73
CA ASP A 329 9.63 7.99 -0.30
C ASP A 329 9.51 9.48 0.08
N LEU A 330 10.08 10.38 -0.75
CA LEU A 330 9.98 11.81 -0.53
C LEU A 330 8.52 12.30 -0.53
N PHE A 331 7.78 11.98 -1.58
CA PHE A 331 6.42 12.49 -1.74
C PHE A 331 5.41 11.83 -0.79
N ASN A 332 5.62 10.55 -0.42
CA ASN A 332 4.84 9.89 0.62
C ASN A 332 5.04 10.55 1.98
N GLY A 333 6.28 10.93 2.32
CA GLY A 333 6.56 11.70 3.53
C GLY A 333 5.86 13.05 3.53
N LEU A 334 5.92 13.79 2.43
CA LEU A 334 5.25 15.09 2.28
C LEU A 334 3.73 14.98 2.38
N MET A 335 3.14 13.91 1.88
CA MET A 335 1.70 13.64 1.95
C MET A 335 1.25 13.28 3.37
N ALA A 336 2.06 12.52 4.12
CA ALA A 336 1.72 12.07 5.46
C ALA A 336 1.66 13.21 6.48
N ILE A 337 2.52 14.23 6.36
CA ILE A 337 2.62 15.33 7.33
C ILE A 337 1.28 16.05 7.55
N PRO A 338 0.60 16.61 6.52
CA PRO A 338 -0.68 17.29 6.72
C PRO A 338 -1.78 16.36 7.24
N ASN A 339 -1.73 15.09 6.87
CA ASN A 339 -2.68 14.10 7.36
C ASN A 339 -2.51 13.84 8.86
N ILE A 340 -1.28 13.62 9.32
CA ILE A 340 -0.98 13.41 10.74
C ILE A 340 -1.40 14.64 11.58
N ILE A 341 -1.15 15.85 11.09
CA ILE A 341 -1.62 17.07 11.75
C ILE A 341 -3.14 17.04 11.91
N ALA A 342 -3.87 16.61 10.87
CA ALA A 342 -5.31 16.53 10.92
C ALA A 342 -5.80 15.46 11.91
N LEU A 343 -5.18 14.28 11.92
CA LEU A 343 -5.54 13.20 12.83
C LEU A 343 -5.36 13.60 14.30
N ILE A 344 -4.26 14.28 14.62
CA ILE A 344 -4.02 14.81 15.97
C ILE A 344 -5.06 15.88 16.32
N GLY A 345 -5.28 16.85 15.42
CA GLY A 345 -6.21 17.94 15.64
C GLY A 345 -7.67 17.50 15.77
N LEU A 346 -8.06 16.41 15.09
CA LEU A 346 -9.42 15.87 15.08
C LEU A 346 -9.59 14.63 15.97
N SER A 347 -8.61 14.27 16.78
CA SER A 347 -8.64 13.08 17.65
C SER A 347 -9.87 13.03 18.56
N LYS A 348 -10.29 14.19 19.12
CA LYS A 348 -11.52 14.29 19.92
C LYS A 348 -12.80 13.99 19.14
N VAL A 349 -12.83 14.30 17.85
CA VAL A 349 -13.97 13.97 16.96
C VAL A 349 -14.08 12.46 16.78
N VAL A 350 -12.95 11.81 16.55
CA VAL A 350 -12.86 10.34 16.44
C VAL A 350 -13.28 9.68 17.76
N GLY A 351 -12.79 10.17 18.90
CA GLY A 351 -13.15 9.66 20.24
C GLY A 351 -14.65 9.70 20.49
N ARG A 352 -15.30 10.84 20.17
CA ARG A 352 -16.77 10.97 20.31
C ARG A 352 -17.54 10.01 19.41
N ALA A 353 -17.07 9.79 18.18
CA ALA A 353 -17.69 8.83 17.27
C ALA A 353 -17.58 7.39 17.79
N LEU A 354 -16.44 7.05 18.40
CA LEU A 354 -16.24 5.75 19.03
C LEU A 354 -17.16 5.57 20.26
N GLU A 355 -17.21 6.56 21.15
CA GLU A 355 -18.09 6.54 22.32
C GLU A 355 -19.57 6.41 21.93
N ASP A 356 -20.02 7.09 20.87
CA ASP A 356 -21.38 6.98 20.35
C ASP A 356 -21.66 5.56 19.84
N TYR A 357 -20.73 4.99 19.10
CA TYR A 357 -20.83 3.62 18.61
C TYR A 357 -20.91 2.59 19.76
N GLU A 358 -20.05 2.72 20.76
CA GLU A 358 -20.02 1.81 21.91
C GLU A 358 -21.33 1.88 22.70
N LYS A 359 -21.87 3.06 22.92
CA LYS A 359 -23.17 3.23 23.61
C LYS A 359 -24.32 2.60 22.83
N LYS A 360 -24.40 2.80 21.53
CA LYS A 360 -25.43 2.21 20.67
C LYS A 360 -25.29 0.68 20.60
N PHE A 361 -24.06 0.18 20.46
CA PHE A 361 -23.79 -1.24 20.42
C PHE A 361 -24.15 -1.95 21.74
N LEU A 362 -23.79 -1.35 22.89
CA LEU A 362 -24.11 -1.87 24.21
C LEU A 362 -25.62 -1.80 24.53
N ALA A 363 -26.32 -0.82 23.97
CA ALA A 363 -27.78 -0.71 24.09
C ALA A 363 -28.54 -1.71 23.23
N GLY A 364 -27.85 -2.50 22.37
CA GLY A 364 -28.47 -3.40 21.41
C GLY A 364 -29.17 -2.70 20.25
N GLU A 365 -28.98 -1.39 20.12
CA GLU A 365 -29.47 -0.60 19.00
C GLU A 365 -28.56 -0.88 17.79
N THR A 366 -29.07 -1.62 16.82
CA THR A 366 -28.40 -1.66 15.50
C THR A 366 -28.51 -0.25 14.90
N PRO A 367 -27.39 0.40 14.54
CA PRO A 367 -27.43 1.69 13.86
C PRO A 367 -28.32 1.59 12.61
N GLU A 368 -29.30 2.47 12.47
CA GLU A 368 -30.18 2.55 11.29
C GLU A 368 -29.43 2.96 10.02
#